data_616a72a739c966a6cabd65b080252179
#
_entry.id   616a72a739c966a6cabd65b080252179
#
_cell.length_a   1.000
_cell.length_b   1.000
_cell.length_c   1.000
_cell.angle_alpha   90.00
_cell.angle_beta   90.00
_cell.angle_gamma   90.00
#
_symmetry.space_group_name_H-M   'P 1'
#
loop_
_entity.id
_entity.type
_entity.pdbx_description
1 polymer ?
#
loop_
_entity_poly.entity_id
_entity_poly.type
_entity_poly.pdbx_seq_one_letter_code
_entity_poly.pdbx_strand_id
1 'polypeptide(L)'
;SQKISSKSKIYTICKMEHAGGLLAQTLPAYEIGAEIHIEKFNAFDFCKKINNFTHTHITPDHGRAISLTKSFKNLNLNGLWITCGSEPVDWELITKFVEKGCIFMVNWGMTEIGPCAINTVFKNIETVLDYKSKAIKGTLMGDDVYCDTKIENKTLHVKGNISVYANEWFDTKDIVKKNIYNHYYIQGRLTN
;
A
#
# COMPACT_ATOMS: atom_id res chain seq x y z
N SER A 1 -4.01 12.19 0.52
CA SER A 1 -3.29 11.02 0.93
C SER A 1 -1.90 10.93 0.30
N GLN A 2 -1.71 10.44 -0.93
CA GLN A 2 -0.36 10.21 -1.52
C GLN A 2 0.31 11.48 -2.08
N LYS A 3 -0.31 12.64 -2.00
CA LYS A 3 0.20 13.93 -2.49
C LYS A 3 0.62 13.93 -3.98
N ILE A 4 -0.01 13.10 -4.82
CA ILE A 4 0.20 13.11 -6.26
C ILE A 4 -0.26 14.46 -6.82
N SER A 5 0.53 15.06 -7.71
CA SER A 5 0.27 16.33 -8.39
C SER A 5 0.66 16.24 -9.86
N SER A 6 0.34 17.24 -10.67
CA SER A 6 0.76 17.32 -12.08
C SER A 6 2.29 17.32 -12.27
N LYS A 7 3.06 17.58 -11.21
CA LYS A 7 4.54 17.52 -11.23
C LYS A 7 5.08 16.15 -10.83
N SER A 8 4.22 15.23 -10.43
CA SER A 8 4.62 13.88 -10.02
C SER A 8 5.04 13.05 -11.23
N LYS A 9 5.95 12.11 -11.00
CA LYS A 9 6.41 11.13 -11.98
C LYS A 9 6.15 9.73 -11.40
N ILE A 10 5.26 9.02 -12.05
CA ILE A 10 4.78 7.71 -11.56
C ILE A 10 5.50 6.59 -12.31
N TYR A 11 6.07 5.65 -11.56
CA TYR A 11 6.63 4.43 -12.13
C TYR A 11 5.69 3.25 -11.88
N THR A 12 4.90 2.90 -12.89
CA THR A 12 3.92 1.81 -12.83
C THR A 12 4.57 0.51 -13.29
N ILE A 13 4.79 -0.40 -12.35
CA ILE A 13 5.41 -1.72 -12.57
C ILE A 13 4.47 -2.88 -12.24
N CYS A 14 3.34 -2.60 -11.62
CA CYS A 14 2.27 -3.56 -11.39
C CYS A 14 1.39 -3.71 -12.65
N LYS A 15 0.81 -4.89 -12.82
CA LYS A 15 -0.09 -5.16 -13.94
C LYS A 15 -1.30 -4.23 -13.91
N MET A 16 -1.61 -3.61 -15.05
CA MET A 16 -2.72 -2.67 -15.20
C MET A 16 -4.11 -3.32 -15.10
N GLU A 17 -4.19 -4.63 -15.24
CA GLU A 17 -5.43 -5.41 -15.04
C GLU A 17 -5.82 -5.58 -13.56
N HIS A 18 -4.94 -5.20 -12.62
CA HIS A 18 -5.18 -5.25 -11.19
C HIS A 18 -5.42 -3.85 -10.61
N ALA A 19 -6.27 -3.77 -9.57
CA ALA A 19 -6.57 -2.53 -8.87
C ALA A 19 -5.30 -1.80 -8.37
N GLY A 20 -4.29 -2.55 -7.89
CA GLY A 20 -3.01 -1.98 -7.48
C GLY A 20 -2.25 -1.29 -8.61
N GLY A 21 -2.24 -1.86 -9.82
CA GLY A 21 -1.55 -1.27 -10.97
C GLY A 21 -2.30 -0.08 -11.57
N LEU A 22 -3.62 -0.20 -11.70
CA LEU A 22 -4.43 0.85 -12.34
C LEU A 22 -4.85 1.94 -11.36
N LEU A 23 -5.46 1.56 -10.23
CA LEU A 23 -6.21 2.48 -9.38
C LEU A 23 -5.37 3.07 -8.24
N ALA A 24 -4.27 2.41 -7.82
CA ALA A 24 -3.51 2.88 -6.66
C ALA A 24 -2.81 4.23 -6.92
N GLN A 25 -2.24 4.41 -8.11
CA GLN A 25 -1.52 5.64 -8.48
C GLN A 25 -1.72 6.04 -9.94
N THR A 26 -1.80 5.08 -10.88
CA THR A 26 -1.74 5.34 -12.33
C THR A 26 -2.92 6.16 -12.81
N LEU A 27 -4.15 5.73 -12.55
CA LEU A 27 -5.35 6.46 -12.97
C LEU A 27 -5.48 7.82 -12.27
N PRO A 28 -5.31 7.94 -10.94
CA PRO A 28 -5.28 9.25 -10.29
C PRO A 28 -4.22 10.21 -10.84
N ALA A 29 -3.05 9.68 -11.24
CA ALA A 29 -2.01 10.49 -11.84
C ALA A 29 -2.37 10.96 -13.25
N TYR A 30 -2.98 10.10 -14.05
CA TYR A 30 -3.50 10.44 -15.38
C TYR A 30 -4.53 11.58 -15.31
N GLU A 31 -5.49 11.49 -14.40
CA GLU A 31 -6.56 12.47 -14.21
C GLU A 31 -6.04 13.88 -13.90
N ILE A 32 -4.90 13.98 -13.23
CA ILE A 32 -4.30 15.28 -12.87
C ILE A 32 -3.15 15.71 -13.79
N GLY A 33 -2.89 14.96 -14.88
CA GLY A 33 -1.86 15.28 -15.87
C GLY A 33 -0.42 15.06 -15.40
N ALA A 34 -0.18 14.09 -14.49
CA ALA A 34 1.17 13.70 -14.08
C ALA A 34 1.87 12.84 -15.16
N GLU A 35 3.20 12.82 -15.13
CA GLU A 35 3.99 11.93 -15.97
C GLU A 35 3.86 10.48 -15.49
N ILE A 36 3.55 9.56 -16.42
CA ILE A 36 3.38 8.13 -16.11
C ILE A 36 4.28 7.31 -17.00
N HIS A 37 5.08 6.45 -16.38
CA HIS A 37 5.95 5.50 -17.06
C HIS A 37 5.53 4.08 -16.68
N ILE A 38 5.08 3.30 -17.67
CA ILE A 38 4.55 1.94 -17.46
C ILE A 38 5.54 0.94 -18.03
N GLU A 39 6.04 0.04 -17.20
CA GLU A 39 6.94 -1.04 -17.60
C GLU A 39 6.59 -2.36 -16.92
N LYS A 40 7.02 -3.46 -17.51
CA LYS A 40 7.00 -4.75 -16.85
C LYS A 40 7.99 -4.78 -15.71
N PHE A 41 7.59 -5.33 -14.55
CA PHE A 41 8.45 -5.43 -13.38
C PHE A 41 9.76 -6.18 -13.67
N ASN A 42 10.86 -5.55 -13.31
CA ASN A 42 12.19 -6.13 -13.22
C ASN A 42 12.92 -5.49 -12.04
N ALA A 43 13.36 -6.28 -11.07
CA ALA A 43 13.96 -5.75 -9.82
C ALA A 43 15.29 -5.00 -10.05
N PHE A 44 16.10 -5.41 -11.03
CA PHE A 44 17.36 -4.74 -11.38
C PHE A 44 17.11 -3.40 -12.06
N ASP A 45 16.16 -3.36 -13.00
CA ASP A 45 15.79 -2.13 -13.71
C ASP A 45 15.11 -1.15 -12.78
N PHE A 46 14.30 -1.64 -11.84
CA PHE A 46 13.74 -0.82 -10.77
C PHE A 46 14.84 -0.04 -10.05
N CYS A 47 15.85 -0.74 -9.54
CA CYS A 47 16.93 -0.08 -8.79
C CYS A 47 17.73 0.94 -9.63
N LYS A 48 17.81 0.78 -10.96
CA LYS A 48 18.50 1.72 -11.83
C LYS A 48 17.68 2.97 -12.13
N LYS A 49 16.36 2.84 -12.22
CA LYS A 49 15.46 3.86 -12.75
C LYS A 49 14.71 4.65 -11.68
N ILE A 50 14.46 4.05 -10.50
CA ILE A 50 13.50 4.56 -9.53
C ILE A 50 13.78 5.99 -9.06
N ASN A 51 15.03 6.42 -9.02
CA ASN A 51 15.41 7.78 -8.63
C ASN A 51 14.97 8.86 -9.62
N ASN A 52 14.46 8.50 -10.80
CA ASN A 52 13.88 9.43 -11.76
C ASN A 52 12.39 9.69 -11.49
N PHE A 53 11.81 9.00 -10.52
CA PHE A 53 10.38 9.02 -10.21
C PHE A 53 10.10 9.52 -8.80
N THR A 54 8.86 9.92 -8.58
CA THR A 54 8.39 10.40 -7.28
C THR A 54 7.46 9.40 -6.58
N HIS A 55 6.80 8.53 -7.34
CA HIS A 55 5.81 7.58 -6.82
C HIS A 55 5.91 6.24 -7.53
N THR A 56 5.65 5.17 -6.80
CA THR A 56 5.46 3.83 -7.35
C THR A 56 4.55 3.00 -6.44
N HIS A 57 3.82 2.06 -7.05
CA HIS A 57 3.09 1.01 -6.33
C HIS A 57 3.79 -0.33 -6.51
N ILE A 58 4.00 -1.05 -5.41
CA ILE A 58 4.63 -2.38 -5.42
C ILE A 58 3.75 -3.39 -4.68
N THR A 59 3.87 -4.67 -5.02
CA THR A 59 3.40 -5.75 -4.15
C THR A 59 4.52 -6.13 -3.16
N PRO A 60 4.20 -6.82 -2.05
CA PRO A 60 5.23 -7.36 -1.16
C PRO A 60 6.27 -8.23 -1.88
N ASP A 61 5.85 -9.03 -2.87
CA ASP A 61 6.77 -9.85 -3.67
C ASP A 61 7.71 -9.01 -4.52
N HIS A 62 7.23 -7.92 -5.14
CA HIS A 62 8.10 -6.96 -5.81
C HIS A 62 9.12 -6.37 -4.82
N GLY A 63 8.67 -5.95 -3.63
CA GLY A 63 9.54 -5.39 -2.60
C GLY A 63 10.61 -6.38 -2.14
N ARG A 64 10.25 -7.64 -1.90
CA ARG A 64 11.19 -8.71 -1.58
C ARG A 64 12.22 -8.92 -2.68
N ALA A 65 11.78 -9.04 -3.93
CA ALA A 65 12.68 -9.21 -5.09
C ALA A 65 13.65 -8.02 -5.25
N ILE A 66 13.17 -6.78 -5.09
CA ILE A 66 14.00 -5.56 -5.11
C ILE A 66 15.05 -5.61 -4.01
N SER A 67 14.63 -5.94 -2.77
CA SER A 67 15.51 -5.95 -1.60
C SER A 67 16.64 -6.99 -1.65
N LEU A 68 16.49 -8.03 -2.47
CA LEU A 68 17.51 -9.07 -2.70
C LEU A 68 18.56 -8.65 -3.74
N THR A 69 18.35 -7.59 -4.49
CA THR A 69 19.34 -7.13 -5.47
C THR A 69 20.57 -6.52 -4.79
N LYS A 70 21.75 -6.70 -5.39
CA LYS A 70 22.98 -6.07 -4.88
C LYS A 70 22.87 -4.53 -4.86
N SER A 71 22.19 -3.97 -5.85
CA SER A 71 22.00 -2.53 -6.01
C SER A 71 21.17 -1.91 -4.90
N PHE A 72 20.26 -2.67 -4.26
CA PHE A 72 19.42 -2.18 -3.17
C PHE A 72 20.23 -1.69 -1.97
N LYS A 73 21.40 -2.29 -1.70
CA LYS A 73 22.25 -1.88 -0.55
C LYS A 73 22.63 -0.40 -0.61
N ASN A 74 22.89 0.11 -1.82
CA ASN A 74 23.35 1.48 -2.06
C ASN A 74 22.22 2.39 -2.58
N LEU A 75 20.99 1.90 -2.63
CA LEU A 75 19.85 2.66 -3.14
C LEU A 75 19.46 3.73 -2.13
N ASN A 76 19.32 4.96 -2.60
CA ASN A 76 18.75 6.07 -1.85
C ASN A 76 17.35 6.35 -2.38
N LEU A 77 16.34 6.25 -1.53
CA LEU A 77 14.93 6.43 -1.88
C LEU A 77 14.33 7.71 -1.26
N ASN A 78 15.16 8.65 -0.86
CA ASN A 78 14.70 9.90 -0.25
C ASN A 78 13.68 10.63 -1.15
N GLY A 79 12.51 10.91 -0.56
CA GLY A 79 11.43 11.61 -1.25
C GLY A 79 10.56 10.75 -2.16
N LEU A 80 10.92 9.49 -2.40
CA LEU A 80 10.08 8.55 -3.13
C LEU A 80 8.90 8.11 -2.28
N TRP A 81 7.70 8.17 -2.85
CA TRP A 81 6.49 7.62 -2.25
C TRP A 81 6.21 6.22 -2.78
N ILE A 82 6.27 5.22 -1.92
CA ILE A 82 5.95 3.83 -2.25
C ILE A 82 4.64 3.45 -1.59
N THR A 83 3.66 2.97 -2.36
CA THR A 83 2.52 2.24 -1.82
C THR A 83 2.75 0.74 -1.96
N CYS A 84 2.38 -0.03 -0.94
CA CYS A 84 2.56 -1.47 -0.93
C CYS A 84 1.31 -2.17 -0.39
N GLY A 85 0.78 -3.11 -1.14
CA GLY A 85 -0.43 -3.85 -0.78
C GLY A 85 -0.72 -5.01 -1.72
N SER A 86 -1.97 -5.43 -1.79
CA SER A 86 -2.50 -6.61 -2.48
C SER A 86 -2.20 -7.94 -1.79
N GLU A 87 -1.23 -7.98 -0.90
CA GLU A 87 -0.81 -9.13 -0.08
C GLU A 87 -0.37 -8.65 1.30
N PRO A 88 -0.22 -9.55 2.29
CA PRO A 88 0.29 -9.21 3.61
C PRO A 88 1.68 -8.55 3.56
N VAL A 89 1.78 -7.34 4.10
CA VAL A 89 3.04 -6.58 4.21
C VAL A 89 3.65 -6.82 5.58
N ASP A 90 4.85 -7.38 5.63
CA ASP A 90 5.55 -7.65 6.88
C ASP A 90 6.41 -6.46 7.35
N TRP A 91 6.69 -6.42 8.65
CA TRP A 91 7.47 -5.35 9.28
C TRP A 91 8.92 -5.26 8.77
N GLU A 92 9.49 -6.40 8.36
CA GLU A 92 10.85 -6.42 7.81
C GLU A 92 10.93 -5.66 6.50
N LEU A 93 9.95 -5.88 5.61
CA LEU A 93 9.86 -5.19 4.33
C LEU A 93 9.66 -3.67 4.54
N ILE A 94 8.72 -3.28 5.41
CA ILE A 94 8.49 -1.87 5.75
C ILE A 94 9.79 -1.22 6.23
N THR A 95 10.46 -1.84 7.21
CA THR A 95 11.70 -1.35 7.80
C THR A 95 12.79 -1.15 6.75
N LYS A 96 13.04 -2.18 5.92
CA LYS A 96 14.08 -2.13 4.86
C LYS A 96 13.90 -0.96 3.91
N PHE A 97 12.67 -0.67 3.51
CA PHE A 97 12.42 0.43 2.57
C PHE A 97 12.46 1.80 3.25
N VAL A 98 11.89 1.92 4.44
CA VAL A 98 11.92 3.19 5.20
C VAL A 98 13.35 3.56 5.60
N GLU A 99 14.22 2.61 5.93
CA GLU A 99 15.66 2.85 6.15
C GLU A 99 16.38 3.40 4.92
N LYS A 100 15.86 3.18 3.71
CA LYS A 100 16.36 3.79 2.47
C LYS A 100 15.85 5.21 2.24
N GLY A 101 14.99 5.74 3.11
CA GLY A 101 14.50 7.11 3.10
C GLY A 101 13.20 7.32 2.35
N CYS A 102 12.53 6.27 1.85
CA CYS A 102 11.24 6.45 1.20
C CYS A 102 10.11 6.74 2.21
N ILE A 103 9.05 7.35 1.70
CA ILE A 103 7.76 7.38 2.37
C ILE A 103 7.04 6.10 1.97
N PHE A 104 6.80 5.21 2.94
CA PHE A 104 6.22 3.89 2.70
C PHE A 104 4.78 3.83 3.21
N MET A 105 3.84 3.57 2.31
CA MET A 105 2.43 3.46 2.64
C MET A 105 1.98 2.00 2.50
N VAL A 106 1.67 1.39 3.63
CA VAL A 106 0.93 0.12 3.64
C VAL A 106 -0.52 0.42 3.30
N ASN A 107 -1.10 -0.34 2.39
CA ASN A 107 -2.50 -0.17 2.03
C ASN A 107 -3.24 -1.50 1.94
N TRP A 108 -4.48 -1.47 2.40
CA TRP A 108 -5.44 -2.52 2.23
C TRP A 108 -6.61 -2.04 1.37
N GLY A 109 -7.06 -2.93 0.54
CA GLY A 109 -8.20 -2.71 -0.34
C GLY A 109 -8.48 -3.94 -1.17
N MET A 110 -9.50 -3.87 -1.99
CA MET A 110 -9.91 -4.92 -2.90
C MET A 110 -10.63 -4.30 -4.11
N THR A 111 -10.91 -5.09 -5.14
CA THR A 111 -11.53 -4.59 -6.38
C THR A 111 -12.86 -3.90 -6.11
N GLU A 112 -13.62 -4.42 -5.15
CA GLU A 112 -14.96 -3.96 -4.82
C GLU A 112 -14.99 -2.62 -4.09
N ILE A 113 -13.88 -2.22 -3.44
CA ILE A 113 -13.82 -1.01 -2.59
C ILE A 113 -12.63 -0.10 -2.88
N GLY A 114 -11.85 -0.41 -3.92
CA GLY A 114 -10.64 0.33 -4.25
C GLY A 114 -9.39 -0.12 -3.44
N PRO A 115 -8.20 0.19 -3.96
CA PRO A 115 -6.94 -0.40 -3.49
C PRO A 115 -6.39 0.18 -2.19
N CYS A 116 -6.89 1.32 -1.74
CA CYS A 116 -6.33 2.07 -0.60
C CYS A 116 -7.40 2.49 0.41
N ALA A 117 -8.41 1.63 0.65
CA ALA A 117 -9.54 1.94 1.53
C ALA A 117 -9.10 2.10 3.01
N ILE A 118 -8.12 1.32 3.45
CA ILE A 118 -7.46 1.47 4.76
C ILE A 118 -5.97 1.49 4.52
N ASN A 119 -5.26 2.44 5.12
CA ASN A 119 -3.82 2.56 4.94
C ASN A 119 -3.12 3.20 6.15
N THR A 120 -1.79 3.16 6.12
CA THR A 120 -0.94 3.91 7.06
C THR A 120 0.37 4.29 6.38
N VAL A 121 0.94 5.44 6.75
CA VAL A 121 2.10 6.03 6.10
C VAL A 121 3.28 6.12 7.06
N PHE A 122 4.38 5.46 6.71
CA PHE A 122 5.65 5.53 7.43
C PHE A 122 6.61 6.48 6.73
N LYS A 123 7.02 7.55 7.43
CA LYS A 123 7.93 8.58 6.90
C LYS A 123 9.36 8.44 7.43
N ASN A 124 9.54 7.71 8.52
CA ASN A 124 10.81 7.50 9.20
C ASN A 124 10.76 6.21 10.01
N ILE A 125 11.93 5.77 10.47
CA ILE A 125 12.07 4.51 11.20
C ILE A 125 11.45 4.56 12.59
N GLU A 126 11.42 5.72 13.25
CA GLU A 126 10.84 5.89 14.56
C GLU A 126 9.33 5.56 14.52
N THR A 127 8.62 6.02 13.49
CA THR A 127 7.20 5.70 13.28
C THR A 127 7.01 4.18 13.05
N VAL A 128 7.88 3.54 12.29
CA VAL A 128 7.82 2.08 12.08
C VAL A 128 7.98 1.33 13.40
N LEU A 129 8.98 1.71 14.20
CA LEU A 129 9.25 1.07 15.49
C LEU A 129 8.11 1.30 16.49
N ASP A 130 7.52 2.50 16.52
CA ASP A 130 6.38 2.81 17.35
C ASP A 130 5.18 1.91 17.02
N TYR A 131 4.81 1.81 15.74
CA TYR A 131 3.71 0.95 15.30
C TYR A 131 3.98 -0.53 15.56
N LYS A 132 5.22 -0.97 15.31
CA LYS A 132 5.63 -2.35 15.56
C LYS A 132 5.55 -2.71 17.04
N SER A 133 5.87 -1.79 17.95
CA SER A 133 5.77 -2.00 19.40
C SER A 133 4.33 -2.16 19.88
N LYS A 134 3.36 -1.58 19.16
CA LYS A 134 1.93 -1.60 19.42
C LYS A 134 1.19 -2.69 18.65
N ALA A 135 1.91 -3.47 17.84
CA ALA A 135 1.32 -4.46 16.95
C ALA A 135 0.68 -5.60 17.73
N ILE A 136 -0.44 -6.08 17.20
CA ILE A 136 -1.08 -7.33 17.63
C ILE A 136 -0.84 -8.43 16.58
N LYS A 137 -1.21 -9.67 16.89
CA LYS A 137 -1.15 -10.77 15.91
C LYS A 137 -1.94 -10.39 14.65
N GLY A 138 -1.37 -10.66 13.48
CA GLY A 138 -1.94 -10.38 12.17
C GLY A 138 -1.10 -9.39 11.36
N THR A 139 -1.60 -9.03 10.16
CA THR A 139 -0.96 -8.09 9.26
C THR A 139 -1.59 -6.73 9.38
N LEU A 140 -0.77 -5.69 9.51
CA LEU A 140 -1.24 -4.31 9.56
C LEU A 140 -1.95 -3.94 8.25
N MET A 141 -3.18 -3.43 8.38
CA MET A 141 -3.92 -2.79 7.28
C MET A 141 -3.74 -1.28 7.31
N GLY A 142 -3.77 -0.67 8.50
CA GLY A 142 -3.63 0.75 8.72
C GLY A 142 -4.59 1.32 9.76
N ASP A 143 -4.64 2.64 9.83
CA ASP A 143 -5.47 3.45 10.73
C ASP A 143 -6.13 4.65 10.03
N ASP A 144 -5.63 5.05 8.86
CA ASP A 144 -6.33 5.98 7.96
C ASP A 144 -7.40 5.23 7.16
N VAL A 145 -8.67 5.59 7.36
CA VAL A 145 -9.82 4.89 6.79
C VAL A 145 -10.62 5.85 5.91
N TYR A 146 -10.87 5.45 4.66
CA TYR A 146 -11.54 6.27 3.65
C TYR A 146 -12.97 5.79 3.31
N CYS A 147 -13.54 4.96 4.16
CA CYS A 147 -14.91 4.46 4.06
C CYS A 147 -15.49 4.22 5.46
N ASP A 148 -16.80 4.08 5.57
CA ASP A 148 -17.41 3.59 6.78
C ASP A 148 -16.99 2.13 7.02
N THR A 149 -16.66 1.80 8.26
CA THR A 149 -16.23 0.45 8.63
C THR A 149 -16.93 -0.03 9.89
N LYS A 150 -17.29 -1.31 9.90
CA LYS A 150 -17.68 -2.03 11.12
C LYS A 150 -17.08 -3.42 11.12
N ILE A 151 -16.88 -3.97 12.30
CA ILE A 151 -16.50 -5.38 12.47
C ILE A 151 -17.72 -6.10 13.01
N GLU A 152 -18.27 -7.04 12.25
CA GLU A 152 -19.44 -7.82 12.58
C GLU A 152 -19.13 -9.29 12.36
N ASN A 153 -19.46 -10.17 13.32
CA ASN A 153 -19.10 -11.59 13.27
C ASN A 153 -17.61 -11.87 12.96
N LYS A 154 -16.73 -11.00 13.46
CA LYS A 154 -15.27 -10.99 13.26
C LYS A 154 -14.82 -10.56 11.86
N THR A 155 -15.70 -10.36 10.88
CA THR A 155 -15.35 -9.88 9.55
C THR A 155 -15.49 -8.37 9.43
N LEU A 156 -14.67 -7.79 8.56
CA LEU A 156 -14.74 -6.38 8.23
C LEU A 156 -15.83 -6.15 7.20
N HIS A 157 -16.74 -5.24 7.54
CA HIS A 157 -17.73 -4.71 6.60
C HIS A 157 -17.39 -3.27 6.27
N VAL A 158 -17.54 -2.91 5.02
CA VAL A 158 -17.24 -1.56 4.49
C VAL A 158 -18.43 -0.99 3.75
N LYS A 159 -18.52 0.34 3.74
CA LYS A 159 -19.56 1.10 3.03
C LYS A 159 -19.01 2.46 2.64
N GLY A 160 -19.42 3.00 1.51
CA GLY A 160 -19.06 4.35 1.09
C GLY A 160 -18.88 4.49 -0.41
N ASN A 161 -18.70 5.73 -0.85
CA ASN A 161 -18.62 6.10 -2.28
C ASN A 161 -17.41 5.51 -3.03
N ILE A 162 -16.41 4.99 -2.31
CA ILE A 162 -15.29 4.28 -2.92
C ILE A 162 -15.63 2.82 -3.27
N SER A 163 -16.75 2.30 -2.72
CA SER A 163 -17.23 0.95 -2.98
C SER A 163 -18.12 0.92 -4.21
N VAL A 164 -18.03 -0.14 -5.01
CA VAL A 164 -19.00 -0.39 -6.10
C VAL A 164 -20.42 -0.64 -5.57
N TYR A 165 -20.57 -0.92 -4.27
CA TYR A 165 -21.85 -1.09 -3.57
C TYR A 165 -22.33 0.22 -2.90
N ALA A 166 -21.58 1.32 -3.03
CA ALA A 166 -21.92 2.65 -2.54
C ALA A 166 -22.51 2.68 -1.12
N ASN A 167 -23.82 2.79 -1.01
CA ASN A 167 -24.55 2.94 0.25
C ASN A 167 -24.92 1.62 0.95
N GLU A 168 -24.46 0.49 0.44
CA GLU A 168 -24.70 -0.82 1.05
C GLU A 168 -23.46 -1.31 1.82
N TRP A 169 -23.71 -2.05 2.90
CA TRP A 169 -22.65 -2.71 3.64
C TRP A 169 -22.17 -3.94 2.89
N PHE A 170 -20.90 -3.94 2.53
CA PHE A 170 -20.22 -5.05 1.89
C PHE A 170 -19.38 -5.83 2.91
N ASP A 171 -19.66 -7.13 3.08
CA ASP A 171 -18.82 -8.03 3.89
C ASP A 171 -17.59 -8.47 3.10
N THR A 172 -16.43 -8.01 3.51
CA THR A 172 -15.15 -8.30 2.82
C THR A 172 -14.68 -9.73 3.01
N LYS A 173 -15.28 -10.49 3.93
CA LYS A 173 -14.83 -11.80 4.42
C LYS A 173 -13.45 -11.79 5.11
N ASP A 174 -12.80 -10.65 5.22
CA ASP A 174 -11.56 -10.53 5.96
C ASP A 174 -11.82 -10.50 7.47
N ILE A 175 -11.18 -11.42 8.20
CA ILE A 175 -11.24 -11.48 9.66
C ILE A 175 -10.30 -10.41 10.20
N VAL A 176 -10.83 -9.43 10.91
CA VAL A 176 -10.10 -8.23 11.31
C VAL A 176 -10.22 -7.98 12.81
N LYS A 177 -9.14 -7.49 13.40
CA LYS A 177 -9.10 -6.94 14.76
C LYS A 177 -8.51 -5.54 14.75
N LYS A 178 -8.93 -4.73 15.73
CA LYS A 178 -8.27 -3.48 16.08
C LYS A 178 -7.44 -3.63 17.35
N ASN A 179 -6.29 -2.98 17.40
CA ASN A 179 -5.59 -2.79 18.67
C ASN A 179 -6.22 -1.63 19.47
N ILE A 180 -5.69 -1.34 20.65
CA ILE A 180 -6.19 -0.26 21.52
C ILE A 180 -5.99 1.16 20.94
N TYR A 181 -5.18 1.29 19.89
CA TYR A 181 -4.92 2.53 19.14
C TYR A 181 -5.75 2.66 17.86
N ASN A 182 -6.75 1.77 17.68
CA ASN A 182 -7.60 1.70 16.50
C ASN A 182 -6.89 1.32 15.19
N HIS A 183 -5.67 0.76 15.24
CA HIS A 183 -5.03 0.22 14.05
C HIS A 183 -5.68 -1.11 13.67
N TYR A 184 -6.01 -1.28 12.39
CA TYR A 184 -6.63 -2.49 11.87
C TYR A 184 -5.59 -3.54 11.52
N TYR A 185 -5.87 -4.79 11.87
CA TYR A 185 -5.02 -5.96 11.57
C TYR A 185 -5.86 -7.09 10.98
N ILE A 186 -5.49 -7.55 9.80
CA ILE A 186 -6.08 -8.75 9.20
C ILE A 186 -5.51 -9.99 9.87
N GLN A 187 -6.39 -10.89 10.27
CA GLN A 187 -6.05 -12.16 10.94
C GLN A 187 -6.13 -13.35 9.97
N GLY A 188 -6.82 -13.19 8.87
CA GLY A 188 -7.11 -14.20 7.87
C GLY A 188 -8.33 -13.84 7.05
N ARG A 189 -8.81 -14.76 6.22
CA ARG A 189 -9.99 -14.60 5.40
C ARG A 189 -10.89 -15.80 5.52
N LEU A 190 -12.20 -15.59 5.60
CA LEU A 190 -13.17 -16.68 5.51
C LEU A 190 -13.14 -17.26 4.09
N THR A 191 -12.86 -18.54 3.98
CA THR A 191 -13.08 -19.32 2.75
C THR A 191 -14.49 -19.83 2.78
N ASN A 192 -15.23 -19.67 1.68
CA ASN A 192 -16.54 -20.29 1.51
C ASN A 192 -16.39 -21.80 1.47
#